data_439626843a6b2810456d995cda8fc138
#
_entry.id   439626843a6b2810456d995cda8fc138
#
_cell.length_a   1.000
_cell.length_b   1.000
_cell.length_c   1.000
_cell.angle_alpha   90.00
_cell.angle_beta   90.00
_cell.angle_gamma   90.00
#
_symmetry.space_group_name_H-M   'P 1'
#
loop_
_entity.id
_entity.type
_entity.pdbx_description
1 polymer ?
#
loop_
_entity_poly.entity_id
_entity_poly.type
_entity_poly.pdbx_seq_one_letter_code
_entity_poly.pdbx_strand_id
1 'polypeptide(L)'
;RAGREVILSCGAIHSPAHLMRAGIGPAGHLREMGIEVLANLPGVGQRLMDHPSIALSSFLRRPARVDSRTRRHILVGLRYSSGLPETPKGDMFVAVVHKSAWHAVGEQIASLLVFVNKTYSESGQVRLANADWRAEPTVEFNLLSDRRDLDRLMEGFRQMAAIQMAPAVAAITTDPFPASYSDKVRAIGVVNAKNRWLTRAIAAFLDGPAPVRSWFIDKFVVEGFRFREVMEDEDALEAFIRRATIGVWHASCTCRMGRADDPMAVTDSAGRVRGVEGLRVVDASIFPVVPCANTNFPTLMTSEKIADAILAGN
;
A
#
# COMPACT_ATOMS: atom_id res chain seq x y z
N ARG A 1 34.65 4.23 3.81
CA ARG A 1 35.17 2.84 3.76
C ARG A 1 34.52 2.08 4.91
N ALA A 2 33.99 0.87 4.65
CA ALA A 2 33.47 -0.02 5.67
C ALA A 2 34.61 -0.83 6.29
N GLY A 3 34.52 -1.14 7.61
CA GLY A 3 35.52 -1.98 8.29
C GLY A 3 35.33 -3.48 8.01
N ARG A 4 34.10 -3.92 7.72
CA ARG A 4 33.73 -5.31 7.36
C ARG A 4 32.85 -5.35 6.12
N GLU A 5 31.64 -4.84 6.22
CA GLU A 5 30.65 -4.87 5.15
C GLU A 5 29.72 -3.63 5.21
N VAL A 6 28.96 -3.42 4.16
CA VAL A 6 27.88 -2.41 4.07
C VAL A 6 26.55 -3.14 4.10
N ILE A 7 25.61 -2.64 4.91
CA ILE A 7 24.24 -3.17 4.98
C ILE A 7 23.28 -2.06 4.51
N LEU A 8 22.57 -2.31 3.42
CA LEU A 8 21.50 -1.45 2.94
C LEU A 8 20.19 -1.84 3.61
N SER A 9 19.50 -0.86 4.22
CA SER A 9 18.20 -1.01 4.87
C SER A 9 17.31 0.20 4.56
N CYS A 10 17.27 0.60 3.28
CA CYS A 10 16.58 1.82 2.83
C CYS A 10 15.14 1.54 2.34
N GLY A 11 14.67 0.31 2.50
CA GLY A 11 13.33 -0.14 2.08
C GLY A 11 13.23 -0.44 0.58
N ALA A 12 12.07 -0.99 0.18
CA ALA A 12 11.87 -1.56 -1.14
C ALA A 12 11.94 -0.54 -2.32
N ILE A 13 11.94 0.74 -2.03
CA ILE A 13 12.06 1.79 -3.06
C ILE A 13 13.52 2.26 -3.17
N HIS A 14 14.14 2.57 -2.04
CA HIS A 14 15.46 3.18 -2.08
C HIS A 14 16.62 2.18 -2.05
N SER A 15 16.49 0.98 -1.49
CA SER A 15 17.55 -0.03 -1.55
C SER A 15 17.91 -0.43 -2.99
N PRO A 16 16.96 -0.76 -3.90
CA PRO A 16 17.31 -1.00 -5.29
C PRO A 16 17.85 0.25 -5.98
N ALA A 17 17.34 1.45 -5.66
CA ALA A 17 17.85 2.69 -6.23
C ALA A 17 19.32 2.96 -5.84
N HIS A 18 19.70 2.67 -4.59
CA HIS A 18 21.10 2.76 -4.14
C HIS A 18 22.00 1.74 -4.84
N LEU A 19 21.55 0.48 -4.99
CA LEU A 19 22.29 -0.53 -5.76
C LEU A 19 22.52 -0.06 -7.19
N MET A 20 21.48 0.41 -7.88
CA MET A 20 21.59 0.88 -9.26
C MET A 20 22.55 2.07 -9.38
N ARG A 21 22.49 3.06 -8.47
CA ARG A 21 23.43 4.18 -8.46
C ARG A 21 24.88 3.77 -8.20
N ALA A 22 25.07 2.66 -7.48
CA ALA A 22 26.40 2.07 -7.27
C ALA A 22 26.86 1.16 -8.45
N GLY A 23 26.15 1.13 -9.58
CA GLY A 23 26.49 0.30 -10.72
C GLY A 23 26.08 -1.17 -10.60
N ILE A 24 25.20 -1.49 -9.64
CA ILE A 24 24.71 -2.85 -9.36
C ILE A 24 23.23 -2.94 -9.76
N GLY A 25 22.93 -3.59 -10.87
CA GLY A 25 21.55 -3.66 -11.37
C GLY A 25 21.44 -4.07 -12.85
N PRO A 26 20.27 -3.82 -13.48
CA PRO A 26 20.05 -4.16 -14.88
C PRO A 26 21.00 -3.38 -15.80
N ALA A 27 21.94 -4.06 -16.43
CA ALA A 27 23.03 -3.44 -17.20
C ALA A 27 22.53 -2.49 -18.31
N GLY A 28 21.42 -2.82 -18.99
CA GLY A 28 20.81 -1.94 -20.01
C GLY A 28 20.40 -0.61 -19.41
N HIS A 29 19.63 -0.64 -18.34
CA HIS A 29 19.16 0.56 -17.64
C HIS A 29 20.30 1.41 -17.05
N LEU A 30 21.33 0.77 -16.47
CA LEU A 30 22.49 1.50 -15.94
C LEU A 30 23.22 2.28 -17.04
N ARG A 31 23.42 1.66 -18.21
CA ARG A 31 24.04 2.33 -19.38
C ARG A 31 23.19 3.49 -19.91
N GLU A 32 21.85 3.32 -19.97
CA GLU A 32 20.92 4.41 -20.32
C GLU A 32 21.06 5.62 -19.36
N MET A 33 21.35 5.36 -18.09
CA MET A 33 21.57 6.41 -17.08
C MET A 33 23.02 6.94 -17.05
N GLY A 34 23.91 6.45 -17.90
CA GLY A 34 25.33 6.82 -17.91
C GLY A 34 26.12 6.29 -16.70
N ILE A 35 25.62 5.23 -16.06
CA ILE A 35 26.25 4.61 -14.88
C ILE A 35 27.08 3.41 -15.33
N GLU A 36 28.34 3.34 -14.87
CA GLU A 36 29.21 2.19 -15.06
C GLU A 36 28.61 0.92 -14.44
N VAL A 37 28.61 -0.18 -15.19
CA VAL A 37 28.09 -1.46 -14.70
C VAL A 37 29.17 -2.21 -13.94
N LEU A 38 29.04 -2.25 -12.64
CA LEU A 38 29.92 -3.03 -11.76
C LEU A 38 29.45 -4.47 -11.62
N ALA A 39 28.13 -4.69 -11.49
CA ALA A 39 27.52 -6.01 -11.45
C ALA A 39 26.17 -5.98 -12.20
N ASN A 40 26.02 -6.89 -13.16
CA ASN A 40 24.75 -7.06 -13.88
C ASN A 40 23.82 -7.96 -13.07
N LEU A 41 22.89 -7.34 -12.34
CA LEU A 41 21.84 -8.01 -11.57
C LEU A 41 20.47 -7.56 -12.09
N PRO A 42 19.89 -8.28 -13.08
CA PRO A 42 18.66 -7.86 -13.75
C PRO A 42 17.43 -7.79 -12.82
N GLY A 43 17.45 -8.50 -11.67
CA GLY A 43 16.37 -8.49 -10.69
C GLY A 43 16.31 -7.24 -9.83
N VAL A 44 17.34 -6.39 -9.79
CA VAL A 44 17.33 -5.17 -8.98
C VAL A 44 16.25 -4.20 -9.48
N GLY A 45 15.37 -3.80 -8.57
CA GLY A 45 14.24 -2.92 -8.87
C GLY A 45 13.05 -3.61 -9.54
N GLN A 46 13.15 -4.90 -9.87
CA GLN A 46 12.06 -5.66 -10.49
C GLN A 46 11.16 -6.30 -9.44
N ARG A 47 9.93 -6.64 -9.86
CA ARG A 47 8.96 -7.34 -9.01
C ARG A 47 8.55 -6.55 -7.77
N LEU A 48 8.41 -5.23 -7.88
CA LEU A 48 7.81 -4.45 -6.81
C LEU A 48 6.39 -4.96 -6.55
N MET A 49 6.14 -5.40 -5.33
CA MET A 49 4.83 -5.86 -4.88
C MET A 49 4.35 -5.01 -3.70
N ASP A 50 3.04 -4.84 -3.61
CA ASP A 50 2.33 -4.30 -2.45
C ASP A 50 0.95 -4.96 -2.38
N HIS A 51 0.21 -4.81 -1.32
CA HIS A 51 -1.17 -5.25 -1.22
C HIS A 51 -2.10 -4.21 -1.82
N PRO A 52 -2.80 -4.50 -2.93
CA PRO A 52 -3.78 -3.58 -3.49
C PRO A 52 -4.98 -3.43 -2.56
N SER A 53 -5.45 -2.20 -2.42
CA SER A 53 -6.53 -1.86 -1.49
C SER A 53 -7.53 -0.88 -2.07
N ILE A 54 -8.74 -0.95 -1.52
CA ILE A 54 -9.86 -0.05 -1.82
C ILE A 54 -10.61 0.24 -0.54
N ALA A 55 -11.30 1.36 -0.44
CA ALA A 55 -12.07 1.73 0.73
C ALA A 55 -13.52 2.05 0.40
N LEU A 56 -14.41 1.57 1.25
CA LEU A 56 -15.79 2.03 1.37
C LEU A 56 -15.90 2.86 2.65
N SER A 57 -16.26 4.12 2.52
CA SER A 57 -16.36 5.07 3.62
C SER A 57 -17.80 5.44 3.92
N SER A 58 -18.04 5.95 5.13
CA SER A 58 -19.34 6.46 5.55
C SER A 58 -19.18 7.56 6.59
N PHE A 59 -20.20 8.39 6.69
CA PHE A 59 -20.26 9.43 7.70
C PHE A 59 -20.76 8.85 9.02
N LEU A 60 -20.04 9.10 10.13
CA LEU A 60 -20.39 8.66 11.48
C LEU A 60 -21.40 9.59 12.13
N ARG A 61 -22.48 9.04 12.66
CA ARG A 61 -23.37 9.76 13.57
C ARG A 61 -22.60 10.20 14.82
N ARG A 62 -22.94 11.34 15.40
CA ARG A 62 -22.19 11.90 16.54
C ARG A 62 -21.95 10.93 17.70
N PRO A 63 -22.92 10.10 18.14
CA PRO A 63 -22.69 9.15 19.24
C PRO A 63 -21.68 8.05 18.93
N ALA A 64 -21.43 7.78 17.65
CA ALA A 64 -20.50 6.74 17.20
C ALA A 64 -19.07 7.24 16.99
N ARG A 65 -18.84 8.55 17.06
CA ARG A 65 -17.50 9.13 16.89
C ARG A 65 -16.62 8.85 18.09
N VAL A 66 -15.38 8.53 17.79
CA VAL A 66 -14.37 8.24 18.83
C VAL A 66 -13.94 9.55 19.47
N ASP A 67 -13.66 9.50 20.77
CA ASP A 67 -13.10 10.62 21.52
C ASP A 67 -11.79 11.11 20.87
N SER A 68 -11.61 12.42 20.81
CA SER A 68 -10.41 13.07 20.24
C SER A 68 -9.09 12.64 20.89
N ARG A 69 -9.14 12.10 22.13
CA ARG A 69 -7.98 11.51 22.83
C ARG A 69 -7.53 10.19 22.21
N THR A 70 -8.40 9.49 21.48
CA THR A 70 -8.04 8.26 20.80
C THR A 70 -7.15 8.58 19.59
N ARG A 71 -5.86 8.26 19.69
CA ARG A 71 -4.87 8.55 18.64
C ARG A 71 -4.85 7.51 17.53
N ARG A 72 -5.25 6.27 17.81
CA ARG A 72 -5.26 5.18 16.84
C ARG A 72 -6.38 5.40 15.82
N HIS A 73 -6.10 5.10 14.56
CA HIS A 73 -7.05 5.17 13.46
C HIS A 73 -7.74 3.83 13.20
N ILE A 74 -7.06 2.74 13.49
CA ILE A 74 -7.50 1.37 13.29
C ILE A 74 -7.49 0.68 14.65
N LEU A 75 -8.62 0.11 15.05
CA LEU A 75 -8.77 -0.64 16.30
C LEU A 75 -9.08 -2.11 16.06
N VAL A 76 -9.68 -2.43 14.92
CA VAL A 76 -10.14 -3.78 14.57
C VAL A 76 -9.69 -4.10 13.16
N GLY A 77 -9.27 -5.33 12.95
CA GLY A 77 -9.02 -5.92 11.64
C GLY A 77 -9.77 -7.24 11.49
N LEU A 78 -10.28 -7.50 10.32
CA LEU A 78 -10.94 -8.74 9.94
C LEU A 78 -10.12 -9.43 8.87
N ARG A 79 -9.63 -10.63 9.14
CA ARG A 79 -9.06 -11.52 8.14
C ARG A 79 -10.10 -12.54 7.71
N TYR A 80 -10.29 -12.68 6.39
CA TYR A 80 -11.28 -13.59 5.83
C TYR A 80 -10.80 -14.18 4.50
N SER A 81 -11.55 -15.12 3.96
CA SER A 81 -11.27 -15.74 2.65
C SER A 81 -12.24 -15.19 1.62
N SER A 82 -11.75 -14.83 0.43
CA SER A 82 -12.61 -14.40 -0.68
C SER A 82 -13.54 -15.52 -1.15
N GLY A 83 -13.11 -16.78 -1.03
CA GLY A 83 -13.82 -17.93 -1.54
C GLY A 83 -13.73 -18.11 -3.06
N LEU A 84 -12.97 -17.25 -3.75
CA LEU A 84 -12.76 -17.35 -5.19
C LEU A 84 -11.82 -18.51 -5.55
N PRO A 85 -11.94 -19.07 -6.77
CA PRO A 85 -11.06 -20.13 -7.25
C PRO A 85 -9.58 -19.71 -7.19
N GLU A 86 -8.69 -20.69 -6.98
CA GLU A 86 -7.24 -20.52 -6.96
C GLU A 86 -6.71 -19.53 -5.89
N THR A 87 -7.51 -19.24 -4.85
CA THR A 87 -7.12 -18.39 -3.75
C THR A 87 -6.98 -19.17 -2.43
N PRO A 88 -5.98 -18.88 -1.59
CA PRO A 88 -5.81 -19.57 -0.32
C PRO A 88 -6.77 -19.05 0.74
N LYS A 89 -6.93 -19.79 1.83
CA LYS A 89 -7.68 -19.31 3.00
C LYS A 89 -6.99 -18.09 3.61
N GLY A 90 -7.80 -17.12 4.04
CA GLY A 90 -7.32 -15.89 4.67
C GLY A 90 -6.56 -14.96 3.71
N ASP A 91 -6.93 -14.97 2.45
CA ASP A 91 -6.33 -14.17 1.37
C ASP A 91 -6.74 -12.69 1.37
N MET A 92 -7.75 -12.33 2.18
CA MET A 92 -8.28 -10.97 2.29
C MET A 92 -8.16 -10.40 3.71
N PHE A 93 -8.05 -9.08 3.79
CA PHE A 93 -8.05 -8.38 5.08
C PHE A 93 -8.85 -7.08 4.98
N VAL A 94 -9.57 -6.74 6.05
CA VAL A 94 -10.23 -5.45 6.22
C VAL A 94 -9.69 -4.76 7.46
N ALA A 95 -9.21 -3.55 7.29
CA ALA A 95 -8.95 -2.66 8.41
C ALA A 95 -10.20 -1.78 8.65
N VAL A 96 -10.75 -1.83 9.84
CA VAL A 96 -11.84 -0.95 10.26
C VAL A 96 -11.23 0.35 10.75
N VAL A 97 -11.28 1.36 9.88
CA VAL A 97 -10.76 2.70 10.14
C VAL A 97 -11.89 3.56 10.68
N HIS A 98 -11.92 3.78 11.99
CA HIS A 98 -12.96 4.58 12.64
C HIS A 98 -12.71 6.08 12.61
N LYS A 99 -11.55 6.49 12.14
CA LYS A 99 -11.11 7.87 11.98
C LYS A 99 -10.20 7.95 10.75
N SER A 100 -10.72 8.50 9.64
CA SER A 100 -10.03 8.44 8.35
C SER A 100 -8.80 9.36 8.26
N ALA A 101 -8.73 10.42 9.08
CA ALA A 101 -7.61 11.35 9.11
C ALA A 101 -7.47 12.06 10.46
N TRP A 102 -6.35 12.78 10.65
CA TRP A 102 -6.02 13.54 11.87
C TRP A 102 -6.90 14.78 12.10
N HIS A 103 -7.58 15.28 11.04
CA HIS A 103 -8.35 16.54 11.04
C HIS A 103 -9.85 16.30 11.29
N ALA A 104 -10.58 17.37 11.60
CA ALA A 104 -11.97 17.32 12.03
C ALA A 104 -12.93 16.57 11.08
N VAL A 105 -12.75 16.71 9.77
CA VAL A 105 -13.52 15.91 8.78
C VAL A 105 -13.19 14.42 8.90
N GLY A 106 -11.91 14.07 9.09
CA GLY A 106 -11.49 12.69 9.25
C GLY A 106 -12.08 12.02 10.50
N GLU A 107 -12.37 12.79 11.55
CA GLU A 107 -13.03 12.29 12.77
C GLU A 107 -14.51 11.96 12.57
N GLN A 108 -15.11 12.44 11.49
CA GLN A 108 -16.49 12.19 11.12
C GLN A 108 -16.68 11.04 10.12
N ILE A 109 -15.59 10.51 9.57
CA ILE A 109 -15.62 9.51 8.50
C ILE A 109 -14.95 8.22 8.98
N ALA A 110 -15.71 7.14 8.94
CA ALA A 110 -15.17 5.78 9.07
C ALA A 110 -14.99 5.15 7.69
N SER A 111 -14.05 4.20 7.59
CA SER A 111 -13.81 3.47 6.36
C SER A 111 -13.58 1.99 6.63
N LEU A 112 -14.11 1.15 5.77
CA LEU A 112 -13.76 -0.26 5.64
C LEU A 112 -12.70 -0.32 4.53
N LEU A 113 -11.44 -0.42 4.92
CA LEU A 113 -10.31 -0.55 4.00
C LEU A 113 -10.05 -2.02 3.75
N VAL A 114 -10.54 -2.52 2.63
CA VAL A 114 -10.29 -3.90 2.20
C VAL A 114 -9.03 -3.97 1.36
N PHE A 115 -8.20 -4.96 1.57
CA PHE A 115 -7.05 -5.23 0.74
C PHE A 115 -6.80 -6.73 0.53
N VAL A 116 -6.18 -7.03 -0.61
CA VAL A 116 -5.78 -8.38 -0.98
C VAL A 116 -4.53 -8.75 -0.20
N ASN A 117 -4.68 -9.62 0.78
CA ASN A 117 -3.57 -10.03 1.66
C ASN A 117 -2.62 -11.05 0.99
N LYS A 118 -3.12 -11.85 0.05
CA LYS A 118 -2.30 -12.69 -0.85
C LYS A 118 -2.29 -12.09 -2.24
N THR A 119 -1.30 -11.25 -2.54
CA THR A 119 -1.14 -10.59 -3.84
C THR A 119 -0.50 -11.51 -4.87
N TYR A 120 -0.99 -11.43 -6.11
CA TYR A 120 -0.44 -12.11 -7.29
C TYR A 120 0.15 -11.13 -8.30
N SER A 121 -0.26 -9.85 -8.30
CA SER A 121 0.32 -8.80 -9.12
C SER A 121 1.78 -8.57 -8.74
N GLU A 122 2.70 -8.87 -9.67
CA GLU A 122 4.15 -8.86 -9.43
C GLU A 122 4.95 -8.14 -10.53
N SER A 123 4.26 -7.40 -11.41
CA SER A 123 4.90 -6.69 -12.52
C SER A 123 5.33 -5.26 -12.18
N GLY A 124 5.29 -4.89 -10.90
CA GLY A 124 5.77 -3.58 -10.45
C GLY A 124 7.29 -3.45 -10.56
N GLN A 125 7.77 -2.20 -10.64
CA GLN A 125 9.21 -1.92 -10.75
C GLN A 125 9.62 -0.59 -10.11
N VAL A 126 10.90 -0.54 -9.75
CA VAL A 126 11.60 0.68 -9.35
C VAL A 126 12.73 0.91 -10.33
N ARG A 127 12.83 2.09 -10.91
CA ARG A 127 13.88 2.48 -11.87
C ARG A 127 14.47 3.83 -11.48
N LEU A 128 15.72 4.09 -11.85
CA LEU A 128 16.27 5.44 -11.73
C LEU A 128 15.61 6.36 -12.76
N ALA A 129 15.24 7.56 -12.34
CA ALA A 129 14.81 8.62 -13.26
C ALA A 129 16.00 9.28 -13.96
N ASN A 130 17.14 9.35 -13.27
CA ASN A 130 18.44 9.81 -13.75
C ASN A 130 19.55 9.39 -12.76
N ALA A 131 20.81 9.75 -13.04
CA ALA A 131 21.95 9.40 -12.19
C ALA A 131 22.10 10.27 -10.93
N ASP A 132 21.40 11.41 -10.82
CA ASP A 132 21.49 12.26 -9.64
C ASP A 132 20.88 11.55 -8.41
N TRP A 133 21.66 11.43 -7.36
CA TRP A 133 21.23 10.78 -6.13
C TRP A 133 20.09 11.52 -5.39
N ARG A 134 19.87 12.81 -5.70
CA ARG A 134 18.78 13.63 -5.16
C ARG A 134 17.45 13.39 -5.85
N ALA A 135 17.49 12.86 -7.08
CA ALA A 135 16.27 12.57 -7.80
C ALA A 135 15.57 11.34 -7.23
N GLU A 136 14.26 11.43 -7.02
CA GLU A 136 13.46 10.28 -6.64
C GLU A 136 13.43 9.23 -7.76
N PRO A 137 13.46 7.93 -7.45
CA PRO A 137 13.28 6.89 -8.46
C PRO A 137 11.87 6.92 -9.02
N THR A 138 11.71 6.45 -10.25
CA THR A 138 10.40 6.15 -10.82
C THR A 138 9.89 4.85 -10.21
N VAL A 139 8.65 4.87 -9.73
CA VAL A 139 8.01 3.74 -9.04
C VAL A 139 6.69 3.40 -9.74
N GLU A 140 6.60 2.20 -10.27
CA GLU A 140 5.40 1.67 -10.92
C GLU A 140 4.93 0.43 -10.16
N PHE A 141 3.79 0.52 -9.49
CA PHE A 141 3.29 -0.59 -8.68
C PHE A 141 2.56 -1.66 -9.49
N ASN A 142 1.81 -1.31 -10.53
CA ASN A 142 1.01 -2.22 -11.36
C ASN A 142 0.15 -3.19 -10.52
N LEU A 143 -0.53 -2.67 -9.50
CA LEU A 143 -1.20 -3.41 -8.41
C LEU A 143 -2.30 -4.37 -8.88
N LEU A 144 -2.85 -4.19 -10.08
CA LEU A 144 -3.92 -5.00 -10.64
C LEU A 144 -3.49 -5.65 -11.97
N SER A 145 -2.21 -5.98 -12.09
CA SER A 145 -1.68 -6.67 -13.26
C SER A 145 -2.11 -8.14 -13.34
N ASP A 146 -2.53 -8.73 -12.22
CA ASP A 146 -3.15 -10.06 -12.17
C ASP A 146 -4.66 -9.91 -11.91
N ARG A 147 -5.48 -10.52 -12.77
CA ARG A 147 -6.94 -10.44 -12.70
C ARG A 147 -7.50 -10.96 -11.36
N ARG A 148 -6.85 -11.94 -10.74
CA ARG A 148 -7.25 -12.48 -9.44
C ARG A 148 -7.25 -11.44 -8.33
N ASP A 149 -6.35 -10.46 -8.39
CA ASP A 149 -6.31 -9.37 -7.41
C ASP A 149 -7.48 -8.41 -7.59
N LEU A 150 -7.82 -8.10 -8.84
CA LEU A 150 -8.98 -7.27 -9.17
C LEU A 150 -10.29 -7.94 -8.75
N ASP A 151 -10.52 -9.20 -9.12
CA ASP A 151 -11.76 -9.93 -8.82
C ASP A 151 -11.99 -10.02 -7.30
N ARG A 152 -10.91 -10.20 -6.52
CA ARG A 152 -10.99 -10.20 -5.06
C ARG A 152 -11.30 -8.83 -4.47
N LEU A 153 -10.80 -7.75 -5.05
CA LEU A 153 -11.18 -6.41 -4.62
C LEU A 153 -12.63 -6.10 -4.96
N MET A 154 -13.12 -6.52 -6.13
CA MET A 154 -14.53 -6.35 -6.51
C MET A 154 -15.45 -7.11 -5.54
N GLU A 155 -15.16 -8.37 -5.27
CA GLU A 155 -15.91 -9.17 -4.30
C GLU A 155 -15.80 -8.61 -2.88
N GLY A 156 -14.59 -8.22 -2.47
CA GLY A 156 -14.34 -7.58 -1.18
C GLY A 156 -15.13 -6.28 -1.02
N PHE A 157 -15.26 -5.47 -2.06
CA PHE A 157 -16.07 -4.25 -2.02
C PHE A 157 -17.56 -4.58 -1.82
N ARG A 158 -18.09 -5.59 -2.52
CA ARG A 158 -19.48 -6.04 -2.33
C ARG A 158 -19.74 -6.54 -0.90
N GLN A 159 -18.81 -7.29 -0.33
CA GLN A 159 -18.91 -7.74 1.07
C GLN A 159 -18.88 -6.57 2.05
N MET A 160 -17.99 -5.56 1.82
CA MET A 160 -17.96 -4.35 2.66
C MET A 160 -19.25 -3.55 2.53
N ALA A 161 -19.85 -3.48 1.34
CA ALA A 161 -21.15 -2.86 1.15
C ALA A 161 -22.26 -3.60 1.92
N ALA A 162 -22.26 -4.93 1.92
CA ALA A 162 -23.19 -5.72 2.72
C ALA A 162 -23.03 -5.47 4.24
N ILE A 163 -21.80 -5.41 4.73
CA ILE A 163 -21.51 -5.04 6.13
C ILE A 163 -21.99 -3.61 6.43
N GLN A 164 -21.73 -2.65 5.54
CA GLN A 164 -22.13 -1.26 5.69
C GLN A 164 -23.66 -1.10 5.77
N MET A 165 -24.41 -1.92 5.02
CA MET A 165 -25.87 -1.93 4.99
C MET A 165 -26.50 -2.74 6.12
N ALA A 166 -25.71 -3.50 6.90
CA ALA A 166 -26.23 -4.26 8.03
C ALA A 166 -26.87 -3.32 9.08
N PRO A 167 -28.00 -3.69 9.70
CA PRO A 167 -28.76 -2.80 10.61
C PRO A 167 -27.92 -2.18 11.73
N ALA A 168 -27.01 -2.95 12.33
CA ALA A 168 -26.12 -2.47 13.38
C ALA A 168 -25.16 -1.37 12.93
N VAL A 169 -24.64 -1.45 11.68
CA VAL A 169 -23.74 -0.46 11.10
C VAL A 169 -24.53 0.75 10.58
N ALA A 170 -25.66 0.51 9.90
CA ALA A 170 -26.56 1.57 9.42
C ALA A 170 -27.15 2.41 10.58
N ALA A 171 -27.27 1.85 11.77
CA ALA A 171 -27.71 2.60 12.96
C ALA A 171 -26.70 3.69 13.40
N ILE A 172 -25.41 3.51 13.11
CA ILE A 172 -24.32 4.41 13.54
C ILE A 172 -23.68 5.19 12.40
N THR A 173 -23.98 4.87 11.15
CA THR A 173 -23.43 5.51 9.94
C THR A 173 -24.52 6.07 9.03
N THR A 174 -24.11 6.93 8.11
CA THR A 174 -24.96 7.45 7.00
C THR A 174 -24.08 7.70 5.78
N ASP A 175 -24.72 7.96 4.64
CA ASP A 175 -24.08 8.39 3.41
C ASP A 175 -22.86 7.53 3.02
N PRO A 176 -23.03 6.21 2.75
CA PRO A 176 -21.94 5.38 2.28
C PRO A 176 -21.45 5.85 0.91
N PHE A 177 -20.14 5.90 0.72
CA PHE A 177 -19.54 6.33 -0.54
C PHE A 177 -18.25 5.57 -0.85
N PRO A 178 -18.00 5.26 -2.13
CA PRO A 178 -16.72 4.75 -2.60
C PRO A 178 -15.63 5.78 -2.34
N ALA A 179 -14.59 5.40 -1.61
CA ALA A 179 -13.53 6.33 -1.23
C ALA A 179 -12.30 6.18 -2.12
N SER A 180 -11.78 7.31 -2.61
CA SER A 180 -10.51 7.40 -3.30
C SER A 180 -9.52 8.27 -2.53
N TYR A 181 -8.22 7.97 -2.68
CA TYR A 181 -7.15 8.79 -2.11
C TYR A 181 -6.73 9.85 -3.12
N SER A 182 -7.68 10.72 -3.49
CA SER A 182 -7.51 11.75 -4.50
C SER A 182 -6.55 12.86 -4.09
N ASP A 183 -6.10 13.66 -5.06
CA ASP A 183 -5.23 14.81 -4.80
C ASP A 183 -5.88 15.86 -3.87
N LYS A 184 -7.21 16.00 -3.93
CA LYS A 184 -7.96 16.85 -2.99
C LYS A 184 -7.85 16.32 -1.56
N VAL A 185 -8.05 15.01 -1.37
CA VAL A 185 -7.90 14.35 -0.05
C VAL A 185 -6.47 14.48 0.45
N ARG A 186 -5.47 14.28 -0.40
CA ARG A 186 -4.06 14.50 -0.06
C ARG A 186 -3.78 15.94 0.36
N ALA A 187 -4.29 16.92 -0.40
CA ALA A 187 -4.07 18.33 -0.13
C ALA A 187 -4.60 18.78 1.23
N ILE A 188 -5.82 18.34 1.62
CA ILE A 188 -6.39 18.64 2.94
C ILE A 188 -5.76 17.84 4.07
N GLY A 189 -5.15 16.70 3.75
CA GLY A 189 -4.42 15.85 4.69
C GLY A 189 -3.10 16.44 5.19
N VAL A 190 -2.53 17.44 4.50
CA VAL A 190 -1.28 18.10 4.90
C VAL A 190 -1.47 18.85 6.22
N VAL A 191 -0.59 18.58 7.20
CA VAL A 191 -0.66 19.15 8.56
C VAL A 191 -0.19 20.60 8.54
N ASN A 192 -1.13 21.55 8.54
CA ASN A 192 -0.86 22.98 8.64
C ASN A 192 -2.05 23.74 9.26
N ALA A 193 -1.85 24.99 9.65
CA ALA A 193 -2.87 25.82 10.30
C ALA A 193 -4.08 26.08 9.36
N LYS A 194 -3.84 26.32 8.06
CA LYS A 194 -4.88 26.54 7.05
C LYS A 194 -5.82 25.33 6.97
N ASN A 195 -5.26 24.12 6.81
CA ASN A 195 -6.05 22.90 6.70
C ASN A 195 -6.78 22.56 8.00
N ARG A 196 -6.19 22.89 9.16
CA ARG A 196 -6.86 22.73 10.46
C ARG A 196 -8.14 23.57 10.56
N TRP A 197 -8.09 24.82 10.14
CA TRP A 197 -9.25 25.70 10.12
C TRP A 197 -10.26 25.31 9.04
N LEU A 198 -9.79 25.07 7.83
CA LEU A 198 -10.63 24.64 6.71
C LEU A 198 -11.41 23.36 7.04
N THR A 199 -10.74 22.34 7.57
CA THR A 199 -11.40 21.08 7.90
C THR A 199 -12.35 21.19 9.08
N ARG A 200 -12.16 22.14 10.02
CA ARG A 200 -13.14 22.45 11.06
C ARG A 200 -14.41 23.10 10.48
N ALA A 201 -14.26 24.03 9.56
CA ALA A 201 -15.40 24.66 8.89
C ALA A 201 -16.20 23.64 8.07
N ILE A 202 -15.51 22.79 7.28
CA ILE A 202 -16.14 21.70 6.53
C ILE A 202 -16.83 20.71 7.48
N ALA A 203 -16.20 20.33 8.58
CA ALA A 203 -16.78 19.41 9.54
C ALA A 203 -18.06 19.97 10.19
N ALA A 204 -18.07 21.25 10.54
CA ALA A 204 -19.29 21.90 11.04
C ALA A 204 -20.41 21.92 9.98
N PHE A 205 -20.07 22.14 8.72
CA PHE A 205 -21.01 22.09 7.61
C PHE A 205 -21.57 20.68 7.38
N LEU A 206 -20.71 19.64 7.43
CA LEU A 206 -21.11 18.23 7.27
C LEU A 206 -22.00 17.74 8.44
N ASP A 207 -21.94 18.37 9.59
CA ASP A 207 -22.84 18.10 10.73
C ASP A 207 -24.24 18.71 10.57
N GLY A 208 -24.48 19.45 9.50
CA GLY A 208 -25.74 20.03 9.12
C GLY A 208 -26.77 19.03 8.56
N PRO A 209 -27.81 19.52 7.85
CA PRO A 209 -28.88 18.68 7.31
C PRO A 209 -28.35 17.59 6.36
N ALA A 210 -28.91 16.38 6.47
CA ALA A 210 -28.49 15.23 5.67
C ALA A 210 -28.47 15.48 4.15
N PRO A 211 -29.48 16.14 3.51
CA PRO A 211 -29.46 16.37 2.07
C PRO A 211 -28.27 17.25 1.62
N VAL A 212 -27.88 18.21 2.45
CA VAL A 212 -26.75 19.10 2.17
C VAL A 212 -25.44 18.35 2.27
N ARG A 213 -25.31 17.50 3.29
CA ARG A 213 -24.14 16.63 3.46
C ARG A 213 -23.98 15.64 2.31
N SER A 214 -25.07 14.93 1.95
CA SER A 214 -25.04 13.96 0.84
C SER A 214 -24.67 14.65 -0.47
N TRP A 215 -25.26 15.82 -0.77
CA TRP A 215 -24.88 16.62 -1.93
C TRP A 215 -23.39 17.01 -1.93
N PHE A 216 -22.87 17.42 -0.77
CA PHE A 216 -21.45 17.80 -0.64
C PHE A 216 -20.52 16.60 -0.88
N ILE A 217 -20.83 15.45 -0.29
CA ILE A 217 -20.07 14.20 -0.48
C ILE A 217 -20.07 13.81 -1.97
N ASP A 218 -21.22 13.76 -2.60
CA ASP A 218 -21.37 13.43 -4.01
C ASP A 218 -20.60 14.37 -4.94
N LYS A 219 -20.59 15.66 -4.64
CA LYS A 219 -19.97 16.65 -5.51
C LYS A 219 -18.48 16.83 -5.31
N PHE A 220 -17.98 16.69 -4.09
CA PHE A 220 -16.60 17.08 -3.74
C PHE A 220 -15.72 15.91 -3.29
N VAL A 221 -16.32 14.81 -2.83
CA VAL A 221 -15.59 13.67 -2.28
C VAL A 221 -15.61 12.48 -3.24
N VAL A 222 -16.80 12.18 -3.80
CA VAL A 222 -17.01 11.09 -4.76
C VAL A 222 -16.64 11.56 -6.16
N GLU A 223 -15.52 11.11 -6.69
CA GLU A 223 -14.99 11.52 -7.99
C GLU A 223 -15.72 10.84 -9.18
N GLY A 224 -17.04 10.99 -9.26
CA GLY A 224 -17.85 10.45 -10.36
C GLY A 224 -18.40 9.04 -10.18
N PHE A 225 -18.03 8.34 -9.10
CA PHE A 225 -18.50 6.98 -8.80
C PHE A 225 -19.49 7.00 -7.61
N ARG A 226 -20.79 7.02 -7.90
CA ARG A 226 -21.80 6.97 -6.84
C ARG A 226 -21.94 5.56 -6.28
N PHE A 227 -22.15 5.44 -4.96
CA PHE A 227 -22.26 4.15 -4.29
C PHE A 227 -23.29 3.22 -4.94
N ARG A 228 -24.48 3.75 -5.27
CA ARG A 228 -25.53 2.97 -5.91
C ARG A 228 -25.12 2.44 -7.29
N GLU A 229 -24.53 3.30 -8.11
CA GLU A 229 -24.05 2.96 -9.45
C GLU A 229 -23.01 1.83 -9.40
N VAL A 230 -22.02 1.98 -8.54
CA VAL A 230 -20.95 0.97 -8.33
C VAL A 230 -21.51 -0.36 -7.81
N MET A 231 -22.65 -0.35 -7.11
CA MET A 231 -23.29 -1.57 -6.62
C MET A 231 -24.22 -2.26 -7.65
N GLU A 232 -24.79 -1.49 -8.59
CA GLU A 232 -25.76 -1.99 -9.57
C GLU A 232 -25.10 -2.33 -10.92
N ASP A 233 -23.91 -1.79 -11.23
CA ASP A 233 -23.19 -1.95 -12.49
C ASP A 233 -21.78 -2.50 -12.26
N GLU A 234 -21.50 -3.67 -12.85
CA GLU A 234 -20.21 -4.36 -12.72
C GLU A 234 -19.06 -3.61 -13.40
N ASP A 235 -19.32 -3.00 -14.56
CA ASP A 235 -18.34 -2.22 -15.28
C ASP A 235 -17.98 -0.94 -14.51
N ALA A 236 -18.95 -0.29 -13.88
CA ALA A 236 -18.72 0.85 -12.99
C ALA A 236 -17.93 0.45 -11.75
N LEU A 237 -18.18 -0.73 -11.17
CA LEU A 237 -17.40 -1.25 -10.05
C LEU A 237 -15.95 -1.52 -10.47
N GLU A 238 -15.73 -2.20 -11.59
CA GLU A 238 -14.37 -2.46 -12.09
C GLU A 238 -13.63 -1.16 -12.38
N ALA A 239 -14.28 -0.20 -13.05
CA ALA A 239 -13.71 1.11 -13.36
C ALA A 239 -13.33 1.88 -12.09
N PHE A 240 -14.19 1.85 -11.07
CA PHE A 240 -13.89 2.44 -9.76
C PHE A 240 -12.69 1.76 -9.11
N ILE A 241 -12.68 0.42 -9.01
CA ILE A 241 -11.58 -0.34 -8.40
C ILE A 241 -10.25 -0.01 -9.10
N ARG A 242 -10.22 -0.05 -10.43
CA ARG A 242 -9.00 0.27 -11.20
C ARG A 242 -8.48 1.68 -10.96
N ARG A 243 -9.38 2.65 -10.83
CA ARG A 243 -9.03 4.05 -10.61
C ARG A 243 -8.60 4.34 -9.17
N ALA A 244 -9.27 3.74 -8.20
CA ALA A 244 -9.12 4.10 -6.79
C ALA A 244 -8.14 3.20 -6.03
N THR A 245 -7.71 2.08 -6.62
CA THR A 245 -6.77 1.16 -5.96
C THR A 245 -5.44 1.82 -5.67
N ILE A 246 -5.02 1.68 -4.43
CA ILE A 246 -3.68 2.08 -3.94
C ILE A 246 -3.06 0.92 -3.16
N GLY A 247 -1.73 0.94 -2.99
CA GLY A 247 -1.04 0.04 -2.06
C GLY A 247 -1.28 0.44 -0.61
N VAL A 248 -1.10 -0.50 0.31
CA VAL A 248 -1.19 -0.24 1.76
C VAL A 248 0.16 -0.01 2.42
N TRP A 249 1.12 0.54 1.67
CA TRP A 249 2.49 0.83 2.12
C TRP A 249 3.28 -0.40 2.55
N HIS A 250 3.01 -1.54 1.93
CA HIS A 250 3.72 -2.80 2.12
C HIS A 250 4.69 -3.11 0.96
N ALA A 251 5.23 -2.06 0.33
CA ALA A 251 6.21 -2.17 -0.76
C ALA A 251 7.34 -3.14 -0.42
N SER A 252 7.61 -4.11 -1.31
CA SER A 252 8.54 -5.20 -1.07
C SER A 252 9.05 -5.85 -2.36
N CYS A 253 9.97 -6.81 -2.26
CA CYS A 253 10.42 -7.74 -3.30
C CYS A 253 11.42 -7.19 -4.34
N THR A 254 11.82 -5.94 -4.32
CA THR A 254 12.67 -5.28 -5.34
C THR A 254 14.15 -5.64 -5.31
N CYS A 255 14.61 -6.34 -4.28
CA CYS A 255 15.94 -6.95 -4.17
C CYS A 255 15.79 -8.40 -3.70
N ARG A 256 14.82 -9.13 -4.26
CA ARG A 256 14.35 -10.41 -3.73
C ARG A 256 15.46 -11.44 -3.54
N MET A 257 15.38 -12.16 -2.44
CA MET A 257 16.20 -13.34 -2.25
C MET A 257 15.73 -14.49 -3.16
N GLY A 258 16.65 -15.36 -3.54
CA GLY A 258 16.33 -16.52 -4.34
C GLY A 258 17.44 -17.55 -4.38
N ARG A 259 17.21 -18.65 -5.09
CA ARG A 259 18.19 -19.73 -5.28
C ARG A 259 19.37 -19.24 -6.14
N ALA A 260 20.48 -19.97 -6.08
CA ALA A 260 21.69 -19.62 -6.84
C ALA A 260 21.50 -19.70 -8.37
N ASP A 261 20.61 -20.57 -8.80
CA ASP A 261 20.25 -20.79 -10.21
C ASP A 261 19.16 -19.83 -10.75
N ASP A 262 18.61 -18.94 -9.90
CA ASP A 262 17.62 -17.95 -10.30
C ASP A 262 18.32 -16.67 -10.78
N PRO A 263 18.27 -16.36 -12.09
CA PRO A 263 18.94 -15.18 -12.66
C PRO A 263 18.34 -13.84 -12.18
N MET A 264 17.12 -13.87 -11.63
CA MET A 264 16.44 -12.68 -11.10
C MET A 264 16.63 -12.52 -9.58
N ALA A 265 17.34 -13.44 -8.90
CA ALA A 265 17.65 -13.29 -7.49
C ALA A 265 18.75 -12.24 -7.28
N VAL A 266 18.46 -11.25 -6.42
CA VAL A 266 19.41 -10.18 -6.07
C VAL A 266 20.22 -10.55 -4.84
N THR A 267 19.59 -11.20 -3.87
CA THR A 267 20.26 -11.61 -2.62
C THR A 267 20.14 -13.12 -2.37
N ASP A 268 20.99 -13.63 -1.50
CA ASP A 268 20.85 -14.95 -0.91
C ASP A 268 20.00 -14.91 0.38
N SER A 269 19.84 -16.07 1.05
CA SER A 269 19.06 -16.17 2.29
C SER A 269 19.69 -15.48 3.50
N ALA A 270 20.95 -15.05 3.42
CA ALA A 270 21.65 -14.23 4.41
C ALA A 270 21.70 -12.75 4.02
N GLY A 271 20.94 -12.34 3.01
CA GLY A 271 20.87 -10.97 2.53
C GLY A 271 22.09 -10.49 1.73
N ARG A 272 23.07 -11.37 1.43
CA ARG A 272 24.26 -10.99 0.67
C ARG A 272 23.89 -10.72 -0.78
N VAL A 273 24.36 -9.58 -1.32
CA VAL A 273 24.16 -9.22 -2.72
C VAL A 273 25.00 -10.14 -3.62
N ARG A 274 24.37 -10.76 -4.60
CA ARG A 274 25.03 -11.70 -5.49
C ARG A 274 26.11 -11.03 -6.35
N GLY A 275 27.27 -11.69 -6.42
CA GLY A 275 28.40 -11.19 -7.22
C GLY A 275 29.10 -9.94 -6.67
N VAL A 276 28.76 -9.52 -5.44
CA VAL A 276 29.38 -8.35 -4.77
C VAL A 276 29.77 -8.73 -3.35
N GLU A 277 31.05 -8.66 -3.04
CA GLU A 277 31.55 -8.97 -1.70
C GLU A 277 31.33 -7.81 -0.72
N GLY A 278 31.09 -8.12 0.55
CA GLY A 278 30.94 -7.14 1.61
C GLY A 278 29.70 -6.25 1.52
N LEU A 279 28.65 -6.69 0.82
CA LEU A 279 27.41 -5.94 0.67
C LEU A 279 26.18 -6.81 0.94
N ARG A 280 25.28 -6.30 1.80
CA ARG A 280 23.98 -6.94 2.09
C ARG A 280 22.83 -5.94 1.90
N VAL A 281 21.64 -6.50 1.66
CA VAL A 281 20.36 -5.80 1.77
C VAL A 281 19.55 -6.47 2.86
N VAL A 282 19.05 -5.68 3.83
CA VAL A 282 18.31 -6.18 4.99
C VAL A 282 17.11 -5.30 5.25
N ASP A 283 16.05 -5.48 4.48
CA ASP A 283 14.75 -4.82 4.59
C ASP A 283 13.69 -5.59 3.80
N ALA A 284 12.49 -5.04 3.63
CA ALA A 284 11.38 -5.71 2.92
C ALA A 284 11.66 -5.94 1.43
N SER A 285 12.66 -5.32 0.82
CA SER A 285 13.01 -5.52 -0.59
C SER A 285 13.47 -6.94 -0.88
N ILE A 286 14.02 -7.65 0.13
CA ILE A 286 14.56 -9.01 -0.06
C ILE A 286 13.50 -10.11 -0.06
N PHE A 287 12.24 -9.80 0.27
CA PHE A 287 11.18 -10.81 0.24
C PHE A 287 11.04 -11.42 -1.15
N PRO A 288 10.93 -12.75 -1.28
CA PRO A 288 10.68 -13.40 -2.56
C PRO A 288 9.26 -13.15 -3.08
N VAL A 289 8.33 -12.88 -2.18
CA VAL A 289 6.93 -12.50 -2.41
C VAL A 289 6.44 -11.68 -1.22
N VAL A 290 5.52 -10.75 -1.43
CA VAL A 290 4.92 -9.99 -0.32
C VAL A 290 4.22 -10.95 0.66
N PRO A 291 4.54 -10.90 1.97
CA PRO A 291 3.95 -11.80 2.97
C PRO A 291 2.42 -11.60 3.06
N CYS A 292 1.65 -12.68 3.33
CA CYS A 292 0.22 -12.57 3.62
C CYS A 292 -0.03 -11.98 5.03
N ALA A 293 0.57 -10.84 5.30
CA ALA A 293 0.53 -10.13 6.59
C ALA A 293 1.01 -8.69 6.41
N ASN A 294 0.75 -7.82 7.40
CA ASN A 294 1.43 -6.54 7.49
C ASN A 294 2.94 -6.75 7.53
N THR A 295 3.69 -6.01 6.73
CA THR A 295 5.10 -6.29 6.45
C THR A 295 6.08 -5.95 7.58
N ASN A 296 5.68 -5.12 8.55
CA ASN A 296 6.58 -4.69 9.64
C ASN A 296 7.14 -5.86 10.43
N PHE A 297 6.28 -6.75 10.93
CA PHE A 297 6.72 -7.89 11.74
C PHE A 297 7.55 -8.92 10.94
N PRO A 298 7.15 -9.34 9.73
CA PRO A 298 7.99 -10.16 8.87
C PRO A 298 9.36 -9.54 8.57
N THR A 299 9.44 -8.22 8.38
CA THR A 299 10.72 -7.52 8.15
C THR A 299 11.63 -7.62 9.37
N LEU A 300 11.10 -7.37 10.57
CA LEU A 300 11.86 -7.52 11.82
C LEU A 300 12.37 -8.96 12.00
N MET A 301 11.50 -9.96 11.84
CA MET A 301 11.88 -11.38 11.93
C MET A 301 13.01 -11.76 10.96
N THR A 302 12.90 -11.31 9.71
CA THR A 302 13.91 -11.61 8.68
C THR A 302 15.21 -10.90 8.99
N SER A 303 15.17 -9.66 9.48
CA SER A 303 16.34 -8.89 9.86
C SER A 303 17.08 -9.50 11.06
N GLU A 304 16.36 -9.95 12.08
CA GLU A 304 16.94 -10.66 13.24
C GLU A 304 17.64 -11.96 12.80
N LYS A 305 17.00 -12.76 11.92
CA LYS A 305 17.60 -13.97 11.38
C LYS A 305 18.89 -13.68 10.60
N ILE A 306 18.93 -12.59 9.84
CA ILE A 306 20.14 -12.18 9.10
C ILE A 306 21.22 -11.67 10.07
N ALA A 307 20.83 -10.94 11.12
CA ALA A 307 21.76 -10.50 12.16
C ALA A 307 22.43 -11.69 12.85
N ASP A 308 21.70 -12.77 13.18
CA ASP A 308 22.27 -14.00 13.70
C ASP A 308 23.28 -14.64 12.73
N ALA A 309 22.98 -14.65 11.43
CA ALA A 309 23.90 -15.14 10.41
C ALA A 309 25.20 -14.32 10.34
N ILE A 310 25.11 -12.99 10.44
CA ILE A 310 26.27 -12.07 10.47
C ILE A 310 27.13 -12.33 11.71
N LEU A 311 26.52 -12.50 12.88
CA LEU A 311 27.21 -12.79 14.13
C LEU A 311 27.91 -14.15 14.12
N ALA A 312 27.31 -15.13 13.45
CA ALA A 312 27.89 -16.44 13.24
C ALA A 312 29.02 -16.49 12.18
N GLY A 313 29.31 -15.37 11.54
CA GLY A 313 30.35 -15.28 10.49
C GLY A 313 29.92 -15.80 9.12
N ASN A 314 28.61 -15.95 8.89
CA ASN A 314 28.02 -16.49 7.65
C ASN A 314 27.57 -15.38 6.70
#